data_c3612dddb4c09d675bee77b7da73a494
#
_entry.id   c3612dddb4c09d675bee77b7da73a494
#
_cell.length_a   1.000
_cell.length_b   1.000
_cell.length_c   1.000
_cell.angle_alpha   90.00
_cell.angle_beta   90.00
_cell.angle_gamma   90.00
#
_symmetry.space_group_name_H-M   'P 1'
#
loop_
_entity.id
_entity.type
_entity.pdbx_description
1 polymer ?
#
loop_
_entity_poly.entity_id
_entity_poly.type
_entity_poly.pdbx_seq_one_letter_code
_entity_poly.pdbx_strand_id
1 'polypeptide(L)'
;RSGHSFPTRRSSDLTETFDQVVSVKFLDSSGQIYEKSSHDVKSEYRSVPELNNNYAISAVFEGVSGNVRDIEKLTQESMSKRKQSQPIAASAGCIFKNPESIPAGKLIEEMDMKGFSVGGARVSDVHGNFIVNDGKATAIDVLSVINEIKQKALNSRGIKLETEVQIIGEEEIVF
;
A
#
# COMPACT_ATOMS: atom_id res chain seq x y z
N ARG A 1 -3.42 -8.98 13.74
CA ARG A 1 -4.55 -8.89 12.79
C ARG A 1 -3.97 -8.54 11.42
N SER A 2 -3.84 -9.52 10.53
CA SER A 2 -3.39 -9.28 9.15
C SER A 2 -4.59 -8.78 8.35
N GLY A 3 -4.78 -7.45 8.32
CA GLY A 3 -5.71 -6.85 7.40
C GLY A 3 -5.15 -6.98 5.98
N HIS A 4 -5.73 -7.81 5.15
CA HIS A 4 -5.46 -7.82 3.73
C HIS A 4 -6.15 -6.59 3.14
N SER A 5 -5.41 -5.52 2.91
CA SER A 5 -5.93 -4.38 2.16
C SER A 5 -6.02 -4.78 0.69
N PHE A 6 -7.21 -4.80 0.13
CA PHE A 6 -7.36 -4.82 -1.31
C PHE A 6 -6.73 -3.55 -1.88
N PRO A 7 -5.90 -3.63 -2.94
CA PRO A 7 -5.33 -2.46 -3.56
C PRO A 7 -6.45 -1.60 -4.16
N THR A 8 -6.73 -0.48 -3.53
CA THR A 8 -7.67 0.51 -4.02
C THR A 8 -6.90 1.60 -4.77
N ARG A 9 -7.17 1.77 -6.03
CA ARG A 9 -6.65 2.74 -7.01
C ARG A 9 -5.24 2.54 -7.55
N ARG A 10 -5.17 2.40 -8.87
CA ARG A 10 -4.03 2.78 -9.72
C ARG A 10 -4.33 4.11 -10.41
N SER A 11 -3.38 5.02 -10.35
CA SER A 11 -3.43 6.29 -11.07
C SER A 11 -2.99 6.08 -12.51
N SER A 12 -3.80 5.65 -13.43
CA SER A 12 -3.66 5.95 -14.84
C SER A 12 -4.68 5.36 -15.79
N ASP A 13 -5.40 4.31 -15.44
CA ASP A 13 -6.53 3.83 -16.24
C ASP A 13 -7.66 3.39 -15.29
N LEU A 14 -8.18 4.32 -14.60
CA LEU A 14 -9.54 4.61 -14.15
C LEU A 14 -10.47 3.47 -13.70
N THR A 15 -10.00 2.25 -13.45
CA THR A 15 -10.80 1.22 -12.78
C THR A 15 -10.24 0.90 -11.40
N GLU A 16 -11.08 0.99 -10.40
CA GLU A 16 -10.77 0.52 -9.05
C GLU A 16 -10.92 -1.01 -9.00
N THR A 17 -10.22 -1.67 -8.08
CA THR A 17 -10.36 -3.13 -7.90
C THR A 17 -11.82 -3.53 -7.68
N PHE A 18 -12.56 -2.70 -6.93
CA PHE A 18 -13.97 -2.94 -6.63
C PHE A 18 -14.90 -2.84 -7.84
N ASP A 19 -14.52 -2.15 -8.91
CA ASP A 19 -15.30 -2.10 -10.15
C ASP A 19 -15.41 -3.48 -10.83
N GLN A 20 -14.49 -4.38 -10.52
CA GLN A 20 -14.43 -5.73 -11.07
C GLN A 20 -14.82 -6.81 -10.04
N VAL A 21 -15.12 -6.42 -8.79
CA VAL A 21 -15.56 -7.35 -7.75
C VAL A 21 -17.05 -7.58 -7.85
N VAL A 22 -17.49 -8.83 -7.94
CA VAL A 22 -18.89 -9.24 -7.92
C VAL A 22 -19.36 -9.47 -6.49
N SER A 23 -18.59 -10.24 -5.73
CA SER A 23 -18.89 -10.54 -4.33
C SER A 23 -17.62 -10.80 -3.52
N VAL A 24 -17.74 -10.66 -2.21
CA VAL A 24 -16.67 -10.98 -1.24
C VAL A 24 -17.24 -11.86 -0.14
N LYS A 25 -16.53 -12.95 0.20
CA LYS A 25 -16.79 -13.74 1.38
C LYS A 25 -15.95 -13.27 2.55
N PHE A 26 -16.61 -13.06 3.66
CA PHE A 26 -16.03 -12.63 4.91
C PHE A 26 -16.15 -13.72 5.98
N LEU A 27 -15.16 -13.77 6.86
CA LEU A 27 -15.19 -14.50 8.13
C LEU A 27 -15.24 -13.47 9.25
N ASP A 28 -16.25 -13.53 10.09
CA ASP A 28 -16.37 -12.63 11.24
C ASP A 28 -15.62 -13.15 12.49
N SER A 29 -15.64 -12.35 13.55
CA SER A 29 -14.95 -12.69 14.81
C SER A 29 -15.61 -13.88 15.55
N SER A 30 -16.85 -14.27 15.20
CA SER A 30 -17.54 -15.44 15.75
C SER A 30 -17.22 -16.73 15.00
N GLY A 31 -16.51 -16.65 13.87
CA GLY A 31 -16.21 -17.78 13.00
C GLY A 31 -17.29 -18.04 11.93
N GLN A 32 -18.29 -17.15 11.80
CA GLN A 32 -19.32 -17.26 10.79
C GLN A 32 -18.83 -16.74 9.44
N ILE A 33 -19.09 -17.52 8.38
CA ILE A 33 -18.80 -17.13 7.00
C ILE A 33 -20.08 -16.58 6.39
N TYR A 34 -19.97 -15.41 5.76
CA TYR A 34 -21.04 -14.79 4.99
C TYR A 34 -20.51 -14.15 3.71
N GLU A 35 -21.37 -13.95 2.74
CA GLU A 35 -21.05 -13.33 1.45
C GLU A 35 -21.83 -12.04 1.26
N LYS A 36 -21.17 -11.02 0.75
CA LYS A 36 -21.78 -9.76 0.34
C LYS A 36 -21.52 -9.48 -1.13
N SER A 37 -22.52 -8.95 -1.82
CA SER A 37 -22.34 -8.33 -3.13
C SER A 37 -21.41 -7.11 -3.01
N SER A 38 -20.65 -6.81 -4.06
CA SER A 38 -19.80 -5.62 -4.10
C SER A 38 -20.57 -4.33 -3.85
N HIS A 39 -21.85 -4.27 -4.26
CA HIS A 39 -22.73 -3.12 -4.01
C HIS A 39 -23.05 -2.89 -2.53
N ASP A 40 -22.97 -3.94 -1.72
CA ASP A 40 -23.25 -3.90 -0.27
C ASP A 40 -21.97 -3.73 0.55
N VAL A 41 -20.80 -3.72 -0.10
CA VAL A 41 -19.49 -3.52 0.53
C VAL A 41 -19.05 -2.07 0.30
N LYS A 42 -18.93 -1.31 1.39
CA LYS A 42 -18.42 0.05 1.32
C LYS A 42 -16.92 0.03 1.04
N SER A 43 -16.50 0.71 -0.04
CA SER A 43 -15.08 0.89 -0.35
C SER A 43 -14.75 2.38 -0.43
N GLU A 44 -13.66 2.78 0.22
CA GLU A 44 -13.14 4.14 0.24
C GLU A 44 -11.64 4.11 -0.09
N TYR A 45 -11.02 5.27 -0.28
CA TYR A 45 -9.59 5.32 -0.55
C TYR A 45 -8.79 4.61 0.55
N ARG A 46 -8.13 3.51 0.19
CA ARG A 46 -7.34 2.65 1.10
C ARG A 46 -8.12 2.09 2.29
N SER A 47 -9.45 2.00 2.20
CA SER A 47 -10.28 1.52 3.28
C SER A 47 -11.46 0.68 2.79
N VAL A 48 -11.70 -0.43 3.47
CA VAL A 48 -12.91 -1.24 3.37
C VAL A 48 -13.35 -1.48 4.81
N PRO A 49 -14.33 -0.72 5.33
CA PRO A 49 -14.73 -0.78 6.75
C PRO A 49 -15.09 -2.18 7.27
N GLU A 50 -15.64 -3.05 6.41
CA GLU A 50 -15.92 -4.43 6.76
C GLU A 50 -14.67 -5.22 7.22
N LEU A 51 -13.49 -4.86 6.72
CA LEU A 51 -12.23 -5.52 7.07
C LEU A 51 -11.67 -5.12 8.44
N ASN A 52 -12.26 -4.11 9.10
CA ASN A 52 -11.81 -3.71 10.45
C ASN A 52 -12.06 -4.81 11.48
N ASN A 53 -13.15 -5.58 11.32
CA ASN A 53 -13.56 -6.62 12.26
C ASN A 53 -13.75 -7.99 11.63
N ASN A 54 -13.53 -8.11 10.32
CA ASN A 54 -13.72 -9.34 9.57
C ASN A 54 -12.50 -9.64 8.70
N TYR A 55 -12.40 -10.88 8.23
CA TYR A 55 -11.38 -11.32 7.29
C TYR A 55 -12.02 -11.60 5.94
N ALA A 56 -11.49 -11.02 4.86
CA ALA A 56 -11.85 -11.46 3.52
C ALA A 56 -11.16 -12.78 3.21
N ILE A 57 -11.95 -13.81 2.93
CA ILE A 57 -11.44 -15.18 2.63
C ILE A 57 -11.46 -15.51 1.14
N SER A 58 -12.35 -14.90 0.37
CA SER A 58 -12.37 -15.00 -1.08
C SER A 58 -13.12 -13.84 -1.71
N ALA A 59 -12.84 -13.58 -2.99
CA ALA A 59 -13.61 -12.65 -3.80
C ALA A 59 -13.85 -13.24 -5.19
N VAL A 60 -15.01 -12.90 -5.77
CA VAL A 60 -15.35 -13.20 -7.16
C VAL A 60 -15.12 -11.95 -7.97
N PHE A 61 -14.38 -12.09 -9.06
CA PHE A 61 -14.11 -11.00 -10.01
C PHE A 61 -14.80 -11.29 -11.34
N GLU A 62 -15.33 -10.25 -11.95
CA GLU A 62 -15.80 -10.29 -13.32
C GLU A 62 -14.71 -9.74 -14.25
N GLY A 63 -14.48 -10.43 -15.34
CA GLY A 63 -13.54 -10.01 -16.38
C GLY A 63 -14.19 -9.94 -17.74
N VAL A 64 -13.62 -9.15 -18.63
CA VAL A 64 -14.04 -9.05 -20.02
C VAL A 64 -13.18 -9.96 -20.89
N SER A 65 -13.80 -10.75 -21.76
CA SER A 65 -13.07 -11.58 -22.71
C SER A 65 -12.24 -10.71 -23.67
N GLY A 66 -10.98 -11.10 -23.88
CA GLY A 66 -10.06 -10.35 -24.72
C GLY A 66 -9.12 -11.25 -25.52
N ASN A 67 -8.39 -10.66 -26.46
CA ASN A 67 -7.37 -11.36 -27.22
C ASN A 67 -6.16 -11.63 -26.32
N VAL A 68 -5.66 -12.87 -26.31
CA VAL A 68 -4.54 -13.28 -25.44
C VAL A 68 -3.28 -12.43 -25.68
N ARG A 69 -2.94 -12.13 -26.94
CA ARG A 69 -1.75 -11.32 -27.28
C ARG A 69 -1.86 -9.89 -26.76
N ASP A 70 -3.07 -9.30 -26.81
CA ASP A 70 -3.29 -7.94 -26.30
C ASP A 70 -3.20 -7.91 -24.77
N ILE A 71 -3.72 -8.94 -24.10
CA ILE A 71 -3.61 -9.10 -22.65
C ILE A 71 -2.14 -9.27 -22.22
N GLU A 72 -1.39 -10.13 -22.91
CA GLU A 72 0.03 -10.32 -22.66
C GLU A 72 0.84 -9.02 -22.85
N LYS A 73 0.56 -8.28 -23.92
CA LYS A 73 1.19 -7.00 -24.21
C LYS A 73 0.93 -5.98 -23.09
N LEU A 74 -0.35 -5.79 -22.71
CA LEU A 74 -0.73 -4.89 -21.62
C LEU A 74 -0.08 -5.30 -20.28
N THR A 75 0.00 -6.60 -20.00
CA THR A 75 0.65 -7.12 -18.80
C THR A 75 2.14 -6.81 -18.80
N GLN A 76 2.83 -7.02 -19.92
CA GLN A 76 4.27 -6.71 -20.06
C GLN A 76 4.54 -5.21 -19.95
N GLU A 77 3.72 -4.37 -20.57
CA GLU A 77 3.83 -2.91 -20.47
C GLU A 77 3.64 -2.44 -19.00
N SER A 78 2.64 -2.98 -18.31
CA SER A 78 2.39 -2.67 -16.92
C SER A 78 3.53 -3.12 -16.00
N MET A 79 4.08 -4.31 -16.24
CA MET A 79 5.26 -4.82 -15.51
C MET A 79 6.50 -3.97 -15.77
N SER A 80 6.72 -3.55 -17.03
CA SER A 80 7.83 -2.67 -17.39
C SER A 80 7.74 -1.30 -16.69
N LYS A 81 6.58 -0.65 -16.75
CA LYS A 81 6.31 0.60 -16.04
C LYS A 81 6.57 0.45 -14.53
N ARG A 82 6.11 -0.65 -13.95
CA ARG A 82 6.31 -0.92 -12.52
C ARG A 82 7.77 -1.09 -12.15
N LYS A 83 8.55 -1.83 -12.94
CA LYS A 83 10.00 -2.00 -12.73
C LYS A 83 10.79 -0.70 -12.86
N GLN A 84 10.34 0.24 -13.68
CA GLN A 84 10.98 1.55 -13.86
C GLN A 84 10.65 2.52 -12.72
N SER A 85 9.45 2.43 -12.14
CA SER A 85 8.95 3.38 -11.15
C SER A 85 9.00 2.91 -9.70
N GLN A 86 9.29 1.63 -9.46
CA GLN A 86 9.31 1.05 -8.12
C GLN A 86 10.58 0.23 -7.89
N PRO A 87 11.12 0.18 -6.66
CA PRO A 87 12.30 -0.63 -6.37
C PRO A 87 12.01 -2.12 -6.55
N ILE A 88 13.01 -2.86 -7.03
CA ILE A 88 12.97 -4.33 -7.15
C ILE A 88 13.31 -4.98 -5.79
N ALA A 89 14.06 -4.26 -4.95
CA ALA A 89 14.46 -4.73 -3.63
C ALA A 89 13.25 -5.01 -2.72
N ALA A 90 13.42 -5.90 -1.74
CA ALA A 90 12.40 -6.24 -0.78
C ALA A 90 11.90 -5.00 -0.04
N SER A 91 10.59 -4.79 -0.04
CA SER A 91 9.92 -3.64 0.59
C SER A 91 8.47 -3.99 0.93
N ALA A 92 7.85 -3.20 1.79
CA ALA A 92 6.43 -3.32 2.12
C ALA A 92 5.49 -2.54 1.15
N GLY A 93 6.02 -2.05 0.04
CA GLY A 93 5.28 -1.17 -0.89
C GLY A 93 5.34 0.29 -0.45
N CYS A 94 4.29 1.07 -0.76
CA CYS A 94 4.16 2.44 -0.28
C CYS A 94 4.00 2.47 1.24
N ILE A 95 4.81 3.30 1.89
CA ILE A 95 4.82 3.43 3.35
C ILE A 95 3.73 4.39 3.84
N PHE A 96 3.52 5.50 3.13
CA PHE A 96 2.59 6.55 3.52
C PHE A 96 1.43 6.68 2.53
N LYS A 97 0.26 7.04 3.04
CA LYS A 97 -0.85 7.53 2.23
C LYS A 97 -0.45 8.85 1.58
N ASN A 98 -0.99 9.14 0.40
CA ASN A 98 -0.76 10.43 -0.24
C ASN A 98 -1.56 11.51 0.48
N PRO A 99 -0.91 12.57 1.00
CA PRO A 99 -1.61 13.77 1.42
C PRO A 99 -2.35 14.43 0.25
N GLU A 100 -3.39 15.21 0.55
CA GLU A 100 -4.18 15.91 -0.49
C GLU A 100 -3.33 16.89 -1.32
N SER A 101 -2.35 17.54 -0.68
CA SER A 101 -1.55 18.62 -1.28
C SER A 101 -0.43 18.14 -2.21
N ILE A 102 0.14 16.95 -1.95
CA ILE A 102 1.31 16.44 -2.68
C ILE A 102 1.42 14.91 -2.51
N PRO A 103 1.79 14.16 -3.57
CA PRO A 103 2.10 12.74 -3.42
C PRO A 103 3.25 12.50 -2.42
N ALA A 104 3.07 11.55 -1.48
CA ALA A 104 4.06 11.28 -0.43
C ALA A 104 5.47 11.01 -0.96
N GLY A 105 5.58 10.26 -2.07
CA GLY A 105 6.88 9.98 -2.69
C GLY A 105 7.59 11.24 -3.17
N LYS A 106 6.85 12.18 -3.75
CA LYS A 106 7.37 13.47 -4.20
C LYS A 106 7.78 14.35 -3.02
N LEU A 107 6.96 14.39 -1.97
CA LEU A 107 7.29 15.12 -0.73
C LEU A 107 8.62 14.63 -0.13
N ILE A 108 8.80 13.32 -0.03
CA ILE A 108 10.01 12.70 0.52
C ILE A 108 11.23 13.01 -0.35
N GLU A 109 11.08 13.01 -1.67
CA GLU A 109 12.13 13.41 -2.61
C GLU A 109 12.49 14.90 -2.47
N GLU A 110 11.50 15.82 -2.41
CA GLU A 110 11.72 17.25 -2.21
C GLU A 110 12.34 17.58 -0.83
N MET A 111 12.19 16.69 0.15
CA MET A 111 12.86 16.80 1.44
C MET A 111 14.28 16.20 1.43
N ASP A 112 14.78 15.74 0.27
CA ASP A 112 16.10 15.11 0.14
C ASP A 112 16.30 13.93 1.09
N MET A 113 15.29 13.03 1.13
CA MET A 113 15.35 11.84 1.98
C MET A 113 15.55 10.53 1.21
N LYS A 114 15.62 10.55 -0.11
CA LYS A 114 16.03 9.37 -0.88
C LYS A 114 17.43 8.93 -0.45
N GLY A 115 17.62 7.63 -0.24
CA GLY A 115 18.87 7.07 0.26
C GLY A 115 19.10 7.20 1.77
N PHE A 116 18.27 7.96 2.51
CA PHE A 116 18.36 8.01 3.96
C PHE A 116 18.17 6.61 4.56
N SER A 117 19.01 6.26 5.54
CA SER A 117 19.02 4.90 6.08
C SER A 117 19.22 4.87 7.60
N VAL A 118 18.61 3.86 8.22
CA VAL A 118 18.86 3.46 9.62
C VAL A 118 19.04 1.95 9.63
N GLY A 119 20.16 1.47 10.15
CA GLY A 119 20.49 0.05 10.13
C GLY A 119 20.42 -0.52 8.70
N GLY A 120 19.64 -1.58 8.51
CA GLY A 120 19.42 -2.19 7.20
C GLY A 120 18.24 -1.65 6.40
N ALA A 121 17.53 -0.65 6.91
CA ALA A 121 16.38 -0.02 6.23
C ALA A 121 16.80 1.27 5.53
N ARG A 122 16.39 1.48 4.27
CA ARG A 122 16.76 2.64 3.47
C ARG A 122 15.60 3.14 2.61
N VAL A 123 15.41 4.44 2.56
CA VAL A 123 14.49 5.07 1.59
C VAL A 123 15.01 4.79 0.18
N SER A 124 14.15 4.27 -0.68
CA SER A 124 14.53 3.90 -2.05
C SER A 124 14.96 5.10 -2.87
N ASP A 125 16.05 4.95 -3.62
CA ASP A 125 16.51 5.94 -4.59
C ASP A 125 15.59 6.05 -5.81
N VAL A 126 14.81 4.98 -6.09
CA VAL A 126 13.86 4.94 -7.22
C VAL A 126 12.56 5.68 -6.87
N HIS A 127 12.01 5.43 -5.66
CA HIS A 127 10.71 5.97 -5.27
C HIS A 127 10.69 6.33 -3.78
N GLY A 128 10.56 7.62 -3.46
CA GLY A 128 10.66 8.13 -2.10
C GLY A 128 9.67 7.53 -1.09
N ASN A 129 8.51 7.03 -1.54
CA ASN A 129 7.52 6.40 -0.63
C ASN A 129 7.76 4.90 -0.41
N PHE A 130 8.97 4.39 -0.70
CA PHE A 130 9.36 3.00 -0.46
C PHE A 130 10.55 2.94 0.48
N ILE A 131 10.47 2.11 1.50
CA ILE A 131 11.61 1.73 2.34
C ILE A 131 12.02 0.32 1.91
N VAL A 132 13.25 0.18 1.47
CA VAL A 132 13.84 -1.08 1.05
C VAL A 132 14.65 -1.71 2.17
N ASN A 133 14.59 -3.04 2.24
CA ASN A 133 15.38 -3.85 3.14
C ASN A 133 16.59 -4.40 2.38
N ASP A 134 17.78 -4.09 2.81
CA ASP A 134 19.04 -4.59 2.23
C ASP A 134 19.37 -6.05 2.65
N GLY A 135 18.45 -6.72 3.31
CA GLY A 135 18.55 -8.10 3.79
C GLY A 135 18.87 -8.21 5.30
N LYS A 136 19.07 -7.09 5.99
CA LYS A 136 19.41 -7.05 7.42
C LYS A 136 18.55 -6.09 8.24
N ALA A 137 17.56 -5.43 7.63
CA ALA A 137 16.70 -4.50 8.33
C ALA A 137 15.88 -5.20 9.42
N THR A 138 15.89 -4.63 10.61
CA THR A 138 14.96 -4.97 11.67
C THR A 138 13.67 -4.15 11.53
N ALA A 139 12.60 -4.55 12.23
CA ALA A 139 11.38 -3.74 12.31
C ALA A 139 11.65 -2.36 12.90
N ILE A 140 12.54 -2.28 13.92
CA ILE A 140 12.95 -1.03 14.56
C ILE A 140 13.64 -0.10 13.56
N ASP A 141 14.50 -0.62 12.68
CA ASP A 141 15.16 0.19 11.65
C ASP A 141 14.14 0.84 10.73
N VAL A 142 13.16 0.05 10.27
CA VAL A 142 12.08 0.55 9.37
C VAL A 142 11.24 1.61 10.09
N LEU A 143 10.84 1.35 11.34
CA LEU A 143 10.06 2.29 12.14
C LEU A 143 10.82 3.59 12.42
N SER A 144 12.13 3.51 12.65
CA SER A 144 13.00 4.68 12.82
C SER A 144 13.02 5.53 11.55
N VAL A 145 13.18 4.92 10.36
CA VAL A 145 13.11 5.64 9.06
C VAL A 145 11.74 6.29 8.88
N ILE A 146 10.65 5.58 9.21
CA ILE A 146 9.28 6.12 9.14
C ILE A 146 9.13 7.36 10.02
N ASN A 147 9.62 7.29 11.26
CA ASN A 147 9.54 8.40 12.22
C ASN A 147 10.33 9.61 11.74
N GLU A 148 11.57 9.43 11.28
CA GLU A 148 12.39 10.51 10.73
C GLU A 148 11.72 11.23 9.57
N ILE A 149 11.09 10.46 8.64
CA ILE A 149 10.34 11.04 7.54
C ILE A 149 9.15 11.86 8.06
N LYS A 150 8.38 11.32 9.01
CA LYS A 150 7.23 12.01 9.61
C LYS A 150 7.65 13.32 10.28
N GLN A 151 8.71 13.29 11.08
CA GLN A 151 9.22 14.47 11.77
C GLN A 151 9.71 15.54 10.78
N LYS A 152 10.47 15.14 9.76
CA LYS A 152 10.95 16.06 8.73
C LYS A 152 9.82 16.67 7.94
N ALA A 153 8.81 15.90 7.56
CA ALA A 153 7.63 16.39 6.85
C ALA A 153 6.84 17.41 7.68
N LEU A 154 6.63 17.11 8.96
CA LEU A 154 5.94 18.01 9.88
C LEU A 154 6.73 19.29 10.10
N ASN A 155 8.03 19.19 10.39
CA ASN A 155 8.88 20.34 10.74
C ASN A 155 9.16 21.25 9.53
N SER A 156 9.39 20.69 8.34
CA SER A 156 9.78 21.45 7.15
C SER A 156 8.62 21.93 6.28
N ARG A 157 7.49 21.24 6.33
CA ARG A 157 6.34 21.49 5.44
C ARG A 157 5.00 21.58 6.16
N GLY A 158 4.94 21.35 7.48
CA GLY A 158 3.69 21.31 8.25
C GLY A 158 2.76 20.17 7.85
N ILE A 159 3.27 19.14 7.14
CA ILE A 159 2.47 18.03 6.65
C ILE A 159 2.58 16.84 7.60
N LYS A 160 1.43 16.39 8.15
CA LYS A 160 1.34 15.18 8.96
C LYS A 160 1.13 13.98 8.06
N LEU A 161 2.16 13.13 7.91
CA LEU A 161 2.09 11.89 7.13
C LEU A 161 1.42 10.76 7.93
N GLU A 162 0.47 10.08 7.28
CA GLU A 162 -0.16 8.86 7.77
C GLU A 162 0.43 7.63 7.08
N THR A 163 0.72 6.59 7.87
CA THR A 163 1.19 5.32 7.32
C THR A 163 0.07 4.59 6.59
N GLU A 164 0.40 4.01 5.42
CA GLU A 164 -0.44 3.03 4.72
C GLU A 164 -0.13 1.62 5.24
N VAL A 165 1.13 1.36 5.60
CA VAL A 165 1.55 0.11 6.21
C VAL A 165 0.95 -0.06 7.60
N GLN A 166 0.53 -1.27 7.93
CA GLN A 166 0.05 -1.64 9.25
C GLN A 166 1.19 -2.23 10.06
N ILE A 167 1.36 -1.72 11.28
CA ILE A 167 2.34 -2.22 12.23
C ILE A 167 1.62 -3.24 13.12
N ILE A 168 2.12 -4.47 13.12
CA ILE A 168 1.55 -5.56 13.91
C ILE A 168 2.60 -5.98 14.95
N GLY A 169 2.20 -6.02 16.21
CA GLY A 169 3.06 -6.41 17.31
C GLY A 169 2.29 -6.44 18.63
N GLU A 170 2.95 -6.90 19.69
CA GLU A 170 2.38 -7.00 21.03
C GLU A 170 2.50 -5.69 21.83
N GLU A 171 3.38 -4.77 21.41
CA GLU A 171 3.60 -3.47 22.06
C GLU A 171 3.34 -2.33 21.09
N GLU A 172 2.63 -1.30 21.53
CA GLU A 172 2.61 0.00 20.86
C GLU A 172 4.00 0.63 21.01
N ILE A 173 4.79 0.63 19.94
CA ILE A 173 6.04 1.39 19.92
C ILE A 173 5.64 2.87 19.78
N VAL A 174 5.59 3.55 20.92
CA VAL A 174 5.39 5.01 20.97
C VAL A 174 6.77 5.65 20.73
N PHE A 175 6.90 6.35 19.60
CA PHE A 175 8.06 7.20 19.31
C PHE A 175 7.73 8.66 19.58
#